data_87940f74dec200db16a0988aa7b3f1c0
#
_entry.id   87940f74dec200db16a0988aa7b3f1c0
#
_cell.length_a   1.000
_cell.length_b   1.000
_cell.length_c   1.000
_cell.angle_alpha   90.00
_cell.angle_beta   90.00
_cell.angle_gamma   90.00
#
_symmetry.space_group_name_H-M   'P 1'
#
loop_
_entity.id
_entity.type
_entity.pdbx_description
1 polymer ?
#
loop_
_entity_poly.entity_id
_entity_poly.type
_entity_poly.pdbx_seq_one_letter_code
_entity_poly.pdbx_strand_id
1 'polypeptide(L)'
;MRKITAAEIKNIKCGEYLLSDENIYHAIYSLKSYVFEYDLLCQEDRILYHRLQDKFDEKYINIIILKVKDRIIELLREDKYIEAEVYFKPKKIAEDGIIEFRPLHTTDLITQIAIVSMLHLFIYEIPDKEDDHPKLKLSNLSRLIPSDFYGNRVSVKPEYLFKPWKQQYQKYNQNSNEALTRYHTSLEYKYEVTLDLKNFFPTINPIIVYYYIIAHLPAYLEEKELDLLKQILRKLLFCKLKTKLDKRITEIGRAHV
;
A
#
# COMPACT_ATOMS: atom_id res chain seq x y z
N MET A 1 -23.73 8.06 -5.93
CA MET A 1 -23.19 7.59 -4.62
C MET A 1 -23.46 8.64 -3.56
N ARG A 2 -24.00 8.25 -2.40
CA ARG A 2 -24.22 9.14 -1.26
C ARG A 2 -22.86 9.61 -0.73
N LYS A 3 -22.70 10.92 -0.48
CA LYS A 3 -21.45 11.44 0.13
C LYS A 3 -21.47 11.10 1.61
N ILE A 4 -20.50 10.31 2.07
CA ILE A 4 -20.33 10.00 3.48
C ILE A 4 -19.73 11.21 4.20
N THR A 5 -20.32 11.61 5.31
CA THR A 5 -19.82 12.68 6.17
C THR A 5 -18.76 12.18 7.15
N ALA A 6 -17.94 13.08 7.70
CA ALA A 6 -16.96 12.72 8.72
C ALA A 6 -17.60 12.05 9.97
N ALA A 7 -18.79 12.51 10.36
CA ALA A 7 -19.53 11.92 11.48
C ALA A 7 -20.01 10.51 11.15
N GLU A 8 -20.50 10.27 9.92
CA GLU A 8 -20.90 8.93 9.47
C GLU A 8 -19.71 7.98 9.42
N ILE A 9 -18.52 8.43 8.98
CA ILE A 9 -17.31 7.60 9.00
C ILE A 9 -16.96 7.16 10.43
N LYS A 10 -17.00 8.09 11.39
CA LYS A 10 -16.68 7.79 12.80
C LYS A 10 -17.68 6.84 13.46
N ASN A 11 -18.93 6.79 12.98
CA ASN A 11 -19.97 5.92 13.48
C ASN A 11 -19.95 4.51 12.88
N ILE A 12 -19.01 4.23 11.99
CA ILE A 12 -18.77 2.92 11.39
C ILE A 12 -17.53 2.32 12.04
N LYS A 13 -17.58 1.08 12.53
CA LYS A 13 -16.49 0.44 13.29
C LYS A 13 -15.14 0.51 12.56
N CYS A 14 -15.10 0.12 11.28
CA CYS A 14 -13.87 0.24 10.49
C CYS A 14 -13.48 1.70 10.21
N GLY A 15 -14.43 2.62 10.16
CA GLY A 15 -14.18 4.05 10.03
C GLY A 15 -13.64 4.69 11.32
N GLU A 16 -14.11 4.26 12.48
CA GLU A 16 -13.56 4.66 13.77
C GLU A 16 -12.08 4.28 13.86
N TYR A 17 -11.73 3.02 13.52
CA TYR A 17 -10.35 2.57 13.49
C TYR A 17 -9.54 3.33 12.43
N LEU A 18 -10.07 3.54 11.23
CA LEU A 18 -9.41 4.30 10.17
C LEU A 18 -8.94 5.67 10.64
N LEU A 19 -9.78 6.37 11.43
CA LEU A 19 -9.53 7.71 11.95
C LEU A 19 -8.94 7.70 13.36
N SER A 20 -8.56 6.54 13.91
CA SER A 20 -7.92 6.47 15.21
C SER A 20 -6.49 7.02 15.18
N ASP A 21 -6.04 7.59 16.28
CA ASP A 21 -4.67 8.05 16.44
C ASP A 21 -3.69 6.88 16.30
N GLU A 22 -4.06 5.73 16.85
CA GLU A 22 -3.26 4.50 16.81
C GLU A 22 -2.97 4.05 15.38
N ASN A 23 -3.98 3.98 14.52
CA ASN A 23 -3.82 3.58 13.13
C ASN A 23 -2.89 4.54 12.36
N ILE A 24 -3.11 5.84 12.52
CA ILE A 24 -2.31 6.86 11.82
C ILE A 24 -0.88 6.91 12.39
N TYR A 25 -0.74 6.80 13.72
CA TYR A 25 0.58 6.72 14.35
C TYR A 25 1.36 5.49 13.84
N HIS A 26 0.69 4.35 13.67
CA HIS A 26 1.31 3.16 13.10
C HIS A 26 1.80 3.42 11.65
N ALA A 27 1.01 4.12 10.83
CA ALA A 27 1.44 4.51 9.49
C ALA A 27 2.67 5.44 9.53
N ILE A 28 2.69 6.42 10.45
CA ILE A 28 3.85 7.30 10.67
C ILE A 28 5.06 6.50 11.14
N TYR A 29 4.86 5.56 12.06
CA TYR A 29 5.94 4.75 12.63
C TYR A 29 6.62 3.86 11.57
N SER A 30 5.86 3.35 10.62
CA SER A 30 6.36 2.51 9.51
C SER A 30 6.83 3.30 8.28
N LEU A 31 6.91 4.64 8.36
CA LEU A 31 7.17 5.56 7.25
C LEU A 31 8.40 5.16 6.40
N LYS A 32 9.50 4.74 7.05
CA LYS A 32 10.73 4.29 6.36
C LYS A 32 10.53 3.07 5.48
N SER A 33 9.48 2.31 5.70
CA SER A 33 9.25 1.06 4.98
C SER A 33 8.51 1.23 3.67
N TYR A 34 7.89 2.40 3.42
CA TYR A 34 7.10 2.66 2.22
C TYR A 34 7.46 3.96 1.49
N VAL A 35 8.21 4.86 2.10
CA VAL A 35 8.76 6.04 1.41
C VAL A 35 10.10 5.65 0.79
N PHE A 36 10.06 5.00 -0.36
CA PHE A 36 11.25 4.45 -1.02
C PHE A 36 12.04 5.49 -1.82
N GLU A 37 11.37 6.49 -2.37
CA GLU A 37 11.97 7.48 -3.27
C GLU A 37 11.99 8.85 -2.58
N TYR A 38 12.75 8.92 -1.48
CA TYR A 38 12.93 10.14 -0.71
C TYR A 38 13.35 11.35 -1.58
N ASP A 39 14.17 11.12 -2.60
CA ASP A 39 14.66 12.16 -3.49
C ASP A 39 13.56 12.80 -4.35
N LEU A 40 12.42 12.14 -4.50
CA LEU A 40 11.27 12.66 -5.25
C LEU A 40 10.35 13.53 -4.37
N LEU A 41 10.51 13.52 -3.06
CA LEU A 41 9.77 14.39 -2.17
C LEU A 41 10.14 15.85 -2.40
N CYS A 42 9.16 16.75 -2.32
CA CYS A 42 9.43 18.18 -2.28
C CYS A 42 10.20 18.58 -1.01
N GLN A 43 10.72 19.79 -0.96
CA GLN A 43 11.54 20.22 0.18
C GLN A 43 10.75 20.19 1.49
N GLU A 44 9.51 20.63 1.49
CA GLU A 44 8.63 20.65 2.65
C GLU A 44 8.38 19.22 3.17
N ASP A 45 8.13 18.29 2.27
CA ASP A 45 7.91 16.87 2.60
C ASP A 45 9.18 16.20 3.11
N ARG A 46 10.38 16.57 2.61
CA ARG A 46 11.65 16.08 3.16
C ARG A 46 11.87 16.55 4.61
N ILE A 47 11.58 17.82 4.88
CA ILE A 47 11.65 18.35 6.24
C ILE A 47 10.66 17.63 7.15
N LEU A 48 9.41 17.46 6.68
CA LEU A 48 8.37 16.73 7.40
C LEU A 48 8.81 15.27 7.66
N TYR A 49 9.32 14.59 6.64
CA TYR A 49 9.81 13.22 6.75
C TYR A 49 10.88 13.08 7.84
N HIS A 50 11.90 13.96 7.85
CA HIS A 50 12.95 13.93 8.86
C HIS A 50 12.40 14.21 10.25
N ARG A 51 11.51 15.18 10.38
CA ARG A 51 10.93 15.54 11.67
C ARG A 51 10.06 14.41 12.25
N LEU A 52 9.36 13.66 11.41
CA LEU A 52 8.59 12.50 11.83
C LEU A 52 9.45 11.28 12.23
N GLN A 53 10.77 11.31 11.99
CA GLN A 53 11.70 10.31 12.52
C GLN A 53 12.01 10.55 14.01
N ASP A 54 11.79 11.75 14.53
CA ASP A 54 11.85 12.05 15.95
C ASP A 54 10.54 11.64 16.63
N LYS A 55 10.53 10.40 17.12
CA LYS A 55 9.35 9.78 17.75
C LYS A 55 9.00 10.38 19.11
N PHE A 56 9.82 11.26 19.65
CA PHE A 56 9.62 11.92 20.96
C PHE A 56 8.93 13.28 20.84
N ASP A 57 8.78 13.84 19.63
CA ASP A 57 8.03 15.09 19.42
C ASP A 57 6.51 14.79 19.30
N GLU A 58 5.91 14.29 20.39
CA GLU A 58 4.49 13.91 20.44
C GLU A 58 3.56 15.04 20.01
N LYS A 59 3.86 16.29 20.45
CA LYS A 59 3.04 17.44 20.09
C LYS A 59 2.99 17.65 18.57
N TYR A 60 4.11 17.49 17.90
CA TYR A 60 4.19 17.64 16.46
C TYR A 60 3.50 16.48 15.74
N ILE A 61 3.73 15.26 16.22
CA ILE A 61 3.08 14.06 15.67
C ILE A 61 1.56 14.19 15.75
N ASN A 62 1.00 14.66 16.87
CA ASN A 62 -0.44 14.88 17.03
C ASN A 62 -0.99 15.90 16.01
N ILE A 63 -0.24 16.96 15.70
CA ILE A 63 -0.63 17.90 14.64
C ILE A 63 -0.69 17.20 13.28
N ILE A 64 0.27 16.32 12.98
CA ILE A 64 0.29 15.59 11.73
C ILE A 64 -0.83 14.55 11.67
N ILE A 65 -1.12 13.85 12.76
CA ILE A 65 -2.26 12.94 12.87
C ILE A 65 -3.56 13.67 12.49
N LEU A 66 -3.79 14.87 13.00
CA LEU A 66 -4.98 15.66 12.63
C LEU A 66 -5.00 15.98 11.13
N LYS A 67 -3.87 16.40 10.55
CA LYS A 67 -3.79 16.67 9.10
C LYS A 67 -4.06 15.42 8.26
N VAL A 68 -3.60 14.26 8.70
CA VAL A 68 -3.85 12.98 8.02
C VAL A 68 -5.33 12.60 8.12
N LYS A 69 -5.98 12.79 9.28
CA LYS A 69 -7.42 12.58 9.44
C LYS A 69 -8.21 13.46 8.47
N ASP A 70 -7.88 14.74 8.41
CA ASP A 70 -8.53 15.68 7.51
C ASP A 70 -8.34 15.25 6.05
N ARG A 71 -7.14 14.81 5.68
CA ARG A 71 -6.85 14.30 4.33
C ARG A 71 -7.66 13.05 4.00
N ILE A 72 -7.77 12.08 4.92
CA ILE A 72 -8.60 10.88 4.73
C ILE A 72 -10.07 11.28 4.52
N ILE A 73 -10.59 12.18 5.35
CA ILE A 73 -11.97 12.66 5.24
C ILE A 73 -12.19 13.39 3.90
N GLU A 74 -11.25 14.24 3.50
CA GLU A 74 -11.28 14.92 2.20
C GLU A 74 -11.35 13.91 1.04
N LEU A 75 -10.45 12.93 1.03
CA LEU A 75 -10.39 11.90 -0.02
C LEU A 75 -11.67 11.07 -0.11
N LEU A 76 -12.30 10.77 1.02
CA LEU A 76 -13.55 9.98 1.06
C LEU A 76 -14.78 10.82 0.77
N ARG A 77 -14.80 12.13 1.14
CA ARG A 77 -15.91 13.03 0.87
C ARG A 77 -15.99 13.44 -0.60
N GLU A 78 -14.84 13.72 -1.20
CA GLU A 78 -14.77 14.17 -2.58
C GLU A 78 -14.74 12.99 -3.54
N ASP A 79 -15.50 13.08 -4.62
CA ASP A 79 -15.45 12.09 -5.72
C ASP A 79 -14.22 12.35 -6.62
N LYS A 80 -13.10 12.69 -5.99
CA LYS A 80 -11.82 12.91 -6.65
C LYS A 80 -10.89 11.73 -6.41
N TYR A 81 -10.11 11.42 -7.43
CA TYR A 81 -9.01 10.46 -7.29
C TYR A 81 -7.83 11.09 -6.57
N ILE A 82 -7.01 10.25 -5.94
CA ILE A 82 -5.69 10.67 -5.47
C ILE A 82 -4.88 11.11 -6.69
N GLU A 83 -4.26 12.27 -6.62
CA GLU A 83 -3.39 12.78 -7.69
C GLU A 83 -1.94 12.45 -7.37
N ALA A 84 -1.26 11.77 -8.31
CA ALA A 84 0.15 11.44 -8.20
C ALA A 84 0.96 12.13 -9.29
N GLU A 85 2.15 12.61 -8.94
CA GLU A 85 3.11 13.13 -9.91
C GLU A 85 3.95 11.99 -10.47
N VAL A 86 4.31 12.09 -11.75
CA VAL A 86 5.14 11.10 -12.45
C VAL A 86 6.54 11.64 -12.61
N TYR A 87 7.53 10.86 -12.20
CA TYR A 87 8.94 11.11 -12.40
C TYR A 87 9.57 9.97 -13.19
N PHE A 88 10.56 10.28 -14.02
CA PHE A 88 11.27 9.30 -14.81
C PHE A 88 12.68 9.12 -14.25
N LYS A 89 12.96 7.96 -13.67
CA LYS A 89 14.29 7.61 -13.15
C LYS A 89 15.03 6.74 -14.15
N PRO A 90 16.30 7.05 -14.50
CA PRO A 90 17.11 6.17 -15.35
C PRO A 90 17.19 4.76 -14.75
N LYS A 91 16.95 3.74 -15.57
CA LYS A 91 16.97 2.33 -15.15
C LYS A 91 18.27 1.66 -15.57
N LYS A 92 18.58 1.74 -16.83
CA LYS A 92 19.81 1.20 -17.45
C LYS A 92 20.07 1.92 -18.77
N ILE A 93 21.30 1.80 -19.26
CA ILE A 93 21.67 2.16 -20.62
C ILE A 93 21.56 0.88 -21.43
N ALA A 94 20.75 0.89 -22.49
CA ALA A 94 20.65 -0.22 -23.44
C ALA A 94 21.93 -0.34 -24.29
N GLU A 95 22.13 -1.47 -24.96
CA GLU A 95 23.34 -1.73 -25.78
C GLU A 95 23.52 -0.73 -26.91
N ASP A 96 22.42 -0.14 -27.41
CA ASP A 96 22.38 0.90 -28.43
C ASP A 96 22.65 2.32 -27.87
N GLY A 97 22.97 2.44 -26.57
CA GLY A 97 23.21 3.72 -25.90
C GLY A 97 21.94 4.47 -25.46
N ILE A 98 20.76 3.92 -25.73
CA ILE A 98 19.49 4.53 -25.31
C ILE A 98 19.30 4.32 -23.80
N ILE A 99 18.91 5.39 -23.09
CA ILE A 99 18.60 5.31 -21.65
C ILE A 99 17.16 4.87 -21.49
N GLU A 100 16.97 3.69 -20.88
CA GLU A 100 15.66 3.26 -20.41
C GLU A 100 15.29 3.98 -19.12
N PHE A 101 14.08 4.51 -19.05
CA PHE A 101 13.54 5.15 -17.87
C PHE A 101 12.46 4.30 -17.21
N ARG A 102 12.44 4.34 -15.87
CA ARG A 102 11.36 3.77 -15.07
C ARG A 102 10.45 4.92 -14.62
N PRO A 103 9.15 4.90 -14.95
CA PRO A 103 8.20 5.84 -14.37
C PRO A 103 8.01 5.53 -12.89
N LEU A 104 8.13 6.54 -12.05
CA LEU A 104 7.87 6.48 -10.62
C LEU A 104 6.75 7.44 -10.31
N HIS A 105 5.88 7.04 -9.40
CA HIS A 105 4.72 7.81 -8.99
C HIS A 105 4.86 8.19 -7.53
N THR A 106 4.60 9.45 -7.20
CA THR A 106 4.61 9.92 -5.82
C THR A 106 3.48 10.92 -5.59
N THR A 107 3.10 11.05 -4.34
CA THR A 107 2.17 12.08 -3.87
C THR A 107 2.79 12.77 -2.66
N ASP A 108 2.17 13.84 -2.13
CA ASP A 108 2.65 14.49 -0.92
C ASP A 108 2.67 13.51 0.26
N LEU A 109 3.55 13.77 1.24
CA LEU A 109 3.81 12.84 2.34
C LEU A 109 2.58 12.61 3.22
N ILE A 110 1.75 13.61 3.44
CA ILE A 110 0.50 13.48 4.21
C ILE A 110 -0.46 12.51 3.49
N THR A 111 -0.56 12.62 2.17
CA THR A 111 -1.37 11.71 1.36
C THR A 111 -0.79 10.28 1.37
N GLN A 112 0.53 10.11 1.35
CA GLN A 112 1.15 8.78 1.48
C GLN A 112 0.80 8.13 2.83
N ILE A 113 0.87 8.88 3.94
CA ILE A 113 0.48 8.39 5.26
C ILE A 113 -1.02 8.04 5.28
N ALA A 114 -1.88 8.87 4.67
CA ALA A 114 -3.31 8.58 4.56
C ALA A 114 -3.59 7.30 3.76
N ILE A 115 -2.90 7.08 2.64
CA ILE A 115 -2.98 5.86 1.84
C ILE A 115 -2.63 4.62 2.68
N VAL A 116 -1.54 4.68 3.44
CA VAL A 116 -1.11 3.55 4.27
C VAL A 116 -2.09 3.31 5.41
N SER A 117 -2.63 4.37 6.04
CA SER A 117 -3.67 4.24 7.06
C SER A 117 -4.95 3.59 6.51
N MET A 118 -5.34 3.91 5.28
CA MET A 118 -6.45 3.24 4.59
C MET A 118 -6.13 1.79 4.24
N LEU A 119 -4.90 1.49 3.83
CA LEU A 119 -4.45 0.14 3.49
C LEU A 119 -4.45 -0.79 4.71
N HIS A 120 -4.19 -0.27 5.91
CA HIS A 120 -4.20 -1.04 7.15
C HIS A 120 -5.53 -1.77 7.37
N LEU A 121 -6.66 -1.21 6.93
CA LEU A 121 -7.98 -1.87 7.02
C LEU A 121 -8.05 -3.21 6.28
N PHE A 122 -7.20 -3.40 5.28
CA PHE A 122 -7.16 -4.64 4.48
C PHE A 122 -6.05 -5.59 4.90
N ILE A 123 -5.11 -5.13 5.73
CA ILE A 123 -3.91 -5.88 6.10
C ILE A 123 -3.97 -6.36 7.53
N TYR A 124 -4.43 -5.53 8.46
CA TYR A 124 -4.41 -5.82 9.90
C TYR A 124 -5.78 -6.22 10.44
N GLU A 125 -5.76 -6.89 11.58
CA GLU A 125 -6.97 -7.12 12.39
C GLU A 125 -7.32 -5.81 13.08
N ILE A 126 -8.57 -5.37 12.95
CA ILE A 126 -9.06 -4.20 13.67
C ILE A 126 -9.34 -4.61 15.11
N PRO A 127 -8.72 -3.94 16.10
CA PRO A 127 -9.00 -4.21 17.51
C PRO A 127 -10.47 -4.01 17.81
N ASP A 128 -11.07 -4.95 18.55
CA ASP A 128 -12.39 -4.75 19.13
C ASP A 128 -12.23 -4.24 20.56
N LYS A 129 -12.98 -3.20 20.92
CA LYS A 129 -12.99 -2.65 22.28
C LYS A 129 -13.81 -3.50 23.23
N GLU A 130 -14.70 -4.32 22.70
CA GLU A 130 -15.54 -5.24 23.48
C GLU A 130 -15.01 -6.66 23.32
N ASP A 131 -14.47 -7.23 24.39
CA ASP A 131 -13.80 -8.53 24.40
C ASP A 131 -14.69 -9.74 23.99
N ASP A 132 -16.00 -9.55 23.84
CA ASP A 132 -16.98 -10.61 23.58
C ASP A 132 -17.35 -10.81 22.10
N HIS A 133 -16.86 -9.98 21.19
CA HIS A 133 -17.16 -10.14 19.75
C HIS A 133 -15.97 -10.63 18.93
N PRO A 134 -16.21 -11.48 17.91
CA PRO A 134 -15.13 -11.90 17.03
C PRO A 134 -14.44 -10.67 16.44
N LYS A 135 -13.12 -10.57 16.64
CA LYS A 135 -12.29 -9.48 16.10
C LYS A 135 -12.59 -9.29 14.62
N LEU A 136 -12.87 -8.05 14.22
CA LEU A 136 -13.16 -7.73 12.83
C LEU A 136 -11.92 -8.01 11.97
N LYS A 137 -11.89 -9.17 11.32
CA LYS A 137 -10.85 -9.55 10.37
C LYS A 137 -11.28 -9.13 8.99
N LEU A 138 -10.92 -7.92 8.58
CA LEU A 138 -11.35 -7.39 7.28
C LEU A 138 -10.75 -8.14 6.10
N SER A 139 -9.49 -8.49 6.13
CA SER A 139 -8.93 -9.52 5.28
C SER A 139 -7.55 -9.93 5.80
N ASN A 140 -7.30 -11.21 5.78
CA ASN A 140 -5.96 -11.73 5.91
C ASN A 140 -5.35 -11.93 4.53
N LEU A 141 -5.30 -10.88 3.69
CA LEU A 141 -4.65 -10.96 2.38
C LEU A 141 -3.26 -11.58 2.50
N SER A 142 -2.55 -11.27 3.57
CA SER A 142 -1.24 -11.88 3.88
C SER A 142 -1.30 -13.40 4.12
N ARG A 143 -2.43 -13.94 4.61
CA ARG A 143 -2.61 -15.40 4.79
C ARG A 143 -2.96 -16.12 3.49
N LEU A 144 -3.51 -15.42 2.51
CA LEU A 144 -3.79 -15.97 1.19
C LEU A 144 -2.52 -16.12 0.34
N ILE A 145 -1.42 -15.46 0.73
CA ILE A 145 -0.14 -15.56 0.02
C ILE A 145 0.56 -16.84 0.46
N PRO A 146 0.86 -17.78 -0.47
CA PRO A 146 1.59 -19.01 -0.16
C PRO A 146 2.91 -18.74 0.53
N SER A 147 3.39 -19.71 1.35
CA SER A 147 4.65 -19.59 2.11
C SER A 147 5.86 -19.33 1.21
N ASP A 148 5.82 -19.83 -0.01
CA ASP A 148 6.92 -19.77 -0.99
C ASP A 148 6.92 -18.45 -1.79
N PHE A 149 5.97 -17.56 -1.53
CA PHE A 149 5.93 -16.23 -2.13
C PHE A 149 6.64 -15.23 -1.23
N TYR A 150 7.74 -14.67 -1.68
CA TYR A 150 8.63 -13.82 -0.88
C TYR A 150 8.42 -12.32 -1.07
N GLY A 151 7.79 -11.90 -2.16
CA GLY A 151 7.59 -10.49 -2.47
C GLY A 151 6.53 -9.82 -1.58
N ASN A 152 6.80 -8.58 -1.14
CA ASN A 152 5.83 -7.68 -0.47
C ASN A 152 5.00 -8.31 0.66
N ARG A 153 5.59 -9.18 1.45
CA ARG A 153 4.92 -9.76 2.63
C ARG A 153 4.76 -8.74 3.73
N VAL A 154 3.56 -8.64 4.26
CA VAL A 154 3.26 -7.80 5.42
C VAL A 154 4.16 -8.17 6.60
N SER A 155 4.69 -7.18 7.28
CA SER A 155 5.49 -7.34 8.47
C SER A 155 4.62 -7.52 9.70
N VAL A 156 5.09 -8.32 10.66
CA VAL A 156 4.51 -8.38 12.00
C VAL A 156 5.11 -7.33 12.94
N LYS A 157 6.19 -6.66 12.49
CA LYS A 157 6.85 -5.60 13.25
C LYS A 157 6.25 -4.25 12.87
N PRO A 158 5.85 -3.43 13.83
CA PRO A 158 5.18 -2.15 13.57
C PRO A 158 6.05 -1.14 12.83
N GLU A 159 7.39 -1.29 12.87
CA GLU A 159 8.31 -0.40 12.16
C GLU A 159 8.30 -0.60 10.64
N TYR A 160 7.67 -1.67 10.16
CA TYR A 160 7.68 -2.03 8.75
C TYR A 160 6.29 -2.40 8.28
N LEU A 161 5.83 -1.78 7.21
CA LEU A 161 4.62 -2.22 6.50
C LEU A 161 4.87 -3.57 5.83
N PHE A 162 6.01 -3.72 5.17
CA PHE A 162 6.45 -4.95 4.53
C PHE A 162 7.73 -5.49 5.15
N LYS A 163 7.91 -6.81 5.11
CA LYS A 163 9.18 -7.44 5.50
C LYS A 163 10.32 -6.90 4.63
N PRO A 164 11.53 -6.69 5.21
CA PRO A 164 12.67 -6.15 4.46
C PRO A 164 12.96 -6.98 3.20
N TRP A 165 12.91 -6.34 2.03
CA TRP A 165 13.02 -7.03 0.74
C TRP A 165 14.34 -7.79 0.56
N LYS A 166 15.47 -7.29 1.09
CA LYS A 166 16.77 -7.96 1.01
C LYS A 166 16.73 -9.32 1.69
N GLN A 167 16.11 -9.40 2.88
CA GLN A 167 15.96 -10.66 3.61
C GLN A 167 15.04 -11.64 2.89
N GLN A 168 13.96 -11.13 2.27
CA GLN A 168 13.05 -11.96 1.49
C GLN A 168 13.72 -12.47 0.23
N TYR A 169 14.52 -11.65 -0.46
CA TYR A 169 15.30 -12.05 -1.63
C TYR A 169 16.38 -13.09 -1.31
N GLN A 170 17.07 -12.93 -0.17
CA GLN A 170 18.04 -13.93 0.30
C GLN A 170 17.36 -15.28 0.56
N LYS A 171 16.19 -15.29 1.21
CA LYS A 171 15.40 -16.53 1.41
C LYS A 171 14.97 -17.15 0.08
N TYR A 172 14.51 -16.34 -0.86
CA TYR A 172 14.17 -16.80 -2.20
C TYR A 172 15.36 -17.52 -2.86
N ASN A 173 16.52 -16.86 -2.90
CA ASN A 173 17.73 -17.45 -3.50
C ASN A 173 18.16 -18.74 -2.78
N GLN A 174 18.15 -18.74 -1.44
CA GLN A 174 18.49 -19.91 -0.66
C GLN A 174 17.57 -21.09 -0.98
N ASN A 175 16.25 -20.86 -0.91
CA ASN A 175 15.27 -21.93 -1.17
C ASN A 175 15.29 -22.39 -2.63
N SER A 176 15.56 -21.47 -3.58
CA SER A 176 15.73 -21.83 -5.00
C SER A 176 16.96 -22.74 -5.18
N ASN A 177 18.09 -22.39 -4.58
CA ASN A 177 19.32 -23.19 -4.65
C ASN A 177 19.15 -24.55 -3.99
N GLU A 178 18.49 -24.61 -2.82
CA GLU A 178 18.18 -25.88 -2.13
C GLU A 178 17.26 -26.76 -2.99
N ALA A 179 16.23 -26.16 -3.63
CA ALA A 179 15.35 -26.89 -4.53
C ALA A 179 16.10 -27.43 -5.75
N LEU A 180 16.93 -26.58 -6.41
CA LEU A 180 17.76 -26.99 -7.54
C LEU A 180 18.70 -28.13 -7.17
N THR A 181 19.40 -28.05 -6.03
CA THR A 181 20.27 -29.10 -5.55
C THR A 181 19.51 -30.41 -5.34
N ARG A 182 18.32 -30.33 -4.74
CA ARG A 182 17.44 -31.49 -4.52
C ARG A 182 16.96 -32.12 -5.82
N TYR A 183 16.59 -31.28 -6.81
CA TYR A 183 16.10 -31.75 -8.11
C TYR A 183 17.21 -32.30 -8.99
N HIS A 184 18.43 -31.76 -8.95
CA HIS A 184 19.59 -32.30 -9.67
C HIS A 184 19.95 -33.71 -9.24
N THR A 185 19.66 -34.08 -7.99
CA THR A 185 19.89 -35.46 -7.47
C THR A 185 18.69 -36.38 -7.71
N SER A 186 17.55 -35.85 -8.17
CA SER A 186 16.34 -36.61 -8.45
C SER A 186 16.29 -37.05 -9.91
N LEU A 187 15.92 -38.31 -10.15
CA LEU A 187 15.66 -38.86 -11.49
C LEU A 187 14.26 -38.43 -12.02
N GLU A 188 13.42 -37.84 -11.16
CA GLU A 188 12.04 -37.45 -11.47
C GLU A 188 11.95 -36.18 -12.29
N TYR A 189 12.86 -35.21 -12.05
CA TYR A 189 12.80 -33.87 -12.65
C TYR A 189 13.95 -33.69 -13.65
N LYS A 190 13.60 -33.46 -14.91
CA LYS A 190 14.58 -33.33 -16.02
C LYS A 190 14.75 -31.89 -16.51
N TYR A 191 13.85 -31.00 -16.11
CA TYR A 191 13.79 -29.64 -16.66
C TYR A 191 13.60 -28.60 -15.56
N GLU A 192 14.35 -27.51 -15.65
CA GLU A 192 14.11 -26.27 -14.93
C GLU A 192 13.45 -25.27 -15.87
N VAL A 193 12.38 -24.61 -15.39
CA VAL A 193 11.72 -23.55 -16.16
C VAL A 193 11.72 -22.28 -15.31
N THR A 194 12.42 -21.26 -15.80
CA THR A 194 12.38 -19.91 -15.21
C THR A 194 11.42 -19.04 -16.01
N LEU A 195 10.41 -18.45 -15.32
CA LEU A 195 9.43 -17.58 -15.92
C LEU A 195 9.53 -16.18 -15.29
N ASP A 196 9.53 -15.15 -16.15
CA ASP A 196 9.37 -13.76 -15.73
C ASP A 196 8.23 -13.10 -16.49
N LEU A 197 7.40 -12.35 -15.75
CA LEU A 197 6.27 -11.64 -16.35
C LEU A 197 6.71 -10.25 -16.81
N LYS A 198 6.94 -10.10 -18.13
CA LYS A 198 7.28 -8.81 -18.73
C LYS A 198 6.18 -7.79 -18.42
N ASN A 199 6.59 -6.64 -17.90
CA ASN A 199 5.67 -5.54 -17.55
C ASN A 199 4.56 -5.95 -16.58
N PHE A 200 4.83 -6.80 -15.60
CA PHE A 200 3.84 -7.32 -14.66
C PHE A 200 2.95 -6.21 -14.08
N PHE A 201 3.54 -5.22 -13.40
CA PHE A 201 2.75 -4.14 -12.80
C PHE A 201 1.92 -3.35 -13.82
N PRO A 202 2.45 -2.95 -14.99
CA PRO A 202 1.66 -2.33 -16.04
C PRO A 202 0.48 -3.16 -16.57
N THR A 203 0.47 -4.45 -16.44
CA THR A 203 -0.60 -5.33 -16.96
C THR A 203 -1.68 -5.68 -15.96
N ILE A 204 -1.47 -5.39 -14.65
CA ILE A 204 -2.50 -5.62 -13.63
C ILE A 204 -3.71 -4.72 -13.90
N ASN A 205 -4.87 -5.32 -14.09
CA ASN A 205 -6.12 -4.57 -14.22
C ASN A 205 -6.70 -4.26 -12.82
N PRO A 206 -6.73 -2.98 -12.40
CA PRO A 206 -7.21 -2.61 -11.07
C PRO A 206 -8.69 -2.94 -10.84
N ILE A 207 -9.50 -3.03 -11.90
CA ILE A 207 -10.91 -3.42 -11.82
C ILE A 207 -11.01 -4.90 -11.37
N ILE A 208 -10.17 -5.78 -11.91
CA ILE A 208 -10.14 -7.19 -11.50
C ILE A 208 -9.71 -7.29 -10.04
N VAL A 209 -8.67 -6.56 -9.65
CA VAL A 209 -8.21 -6.53 -8.24
C VAL A 209 -9.31 -6.02 -7.32
N TYR A 210 -10.02 -4.96 -7.72
CA TYR A 210 -11.13 -4.41 -6.95
C TYR A 210 -12.21 -5.46 -6.68
N TYR A 211 -12.72 -6.13 -7.73
CA TYR A 211 -13.75 -7.13 -7.56
C TYR A 211 -13.28 -8.38 -6.81
N TYR A 212 -12.01 -8.77 -7.02
CA TYR A 212 -11.42 -9.88 -6.29
C TYR A 212 -11.38 -9.60 -4.78
N ILE A 213 -10.90 -8.43 -4.36
CA ILE A 213 -10.84 -8.07 -2.94
C ILE A 213 -12.25 -8.00 -2.35
N ILE A 214 -13.22 -7.37 -3.03
CA ILE A 214 -14.60 -7.28 -2.55
C ILE A 214 -15.22 -8.67 -2.35
N ALA A 215 -14.98 -9.59 -3.27
CA ALA A 215 -15.50 -10.96 -3.16
C ALA A 215 -14.91 -11.75 -1.98
N HIS A 216 -13.77 -11.31 -1.44
CA HIS A 216 -13.11 -11.94 -0.29
C HIS A 216 -13.28 -11.17 1.02
N LEU A 217 -14.06 -10.08 1.02
CA LEU A 217 -14.42 -9.41 2.25
C LEU A 217 -15.34 -10.31 3.10
N PRO A 218 -15.26 -10.23 4.43
CA PRO A 218 -16.11 -11.05 5.30
C PRO A 218 -17.59 -10.81 5.07
N ALA A 219 -18.38 -11.90 5.00
CA ALA A 219 -19.81 -11.84 4.74
C ALA A 219 -20.64 -11.23 5.90
N TYR A 220 -20.07 -11.09 7.10
CA TYR A 220 -20.72 -10.53 8.27
C TYR A 220 -20.64 -9.00 8.36
N LEU A 221 -19.95 -8.33 7.41
CA LEU A 221 -19.86 -6.87 7.40
C LEU A 221 -21.24 -6.23 7.16
N GLU A 222 -21.52 -5.19 7.93
CA GLU A 222 -22.70 -4.36 7.69
C GLU A 222 -22.60 -3.61 6.35
N GLU A 223 -23.73 -3.28 5.75
CA GLU A 223 -23.79 -2.56 4.47
C GLU A 223 -22.98 -1.27 4.47
N LYS A 224 -23.03 -0.51 5.58
CA LYS A 224 -22.28 0.74 5.74
C LYS A 224 -20.77 0.51 5.76
N GLU A 225 -20.32 -0.55 6.42
CA GLU A 225 -18.90 -0.92 6.45
C GLU A 225 -18.43 -1.34 5.06
N LEU A 226 -19.21 -2.19 4.41
CA LEU A 226 -18.92 -2.64 3.04
C LEU A 226 -18.83 -1.47 2.05
N ASP A 227 -19.73 -0.49 2.16
CA ASP A 227 -19.72 0.70 1.30
C ASP A 227 -18.51 1.59 1.57
N LEU A 228 -18.12 1.78 2.83
CA LEU A 228 -16.91 2.51 3.19
C LEU A 228 -15.66 1.80 2.63
N LEU A 229 -15.55 0.50 2.80
CA LEU A 229 -14.42 -0.28 2.30
C LEU A 229 -14.33 -0.26 0.77
N LYS A 230 -15.47 -0.35 0.07
CA LYS A 230 -15.51 -0.19 -1.40
C LYS A 230 -15.01 1.19 -1.84
N GLN A 231 -15.37 2.25 -1.12
CA GLN A 231 -14.90 3.60 -1.42
C GLN A 231 -13.39 3.73 -1.19
N ILE A 232 -12.90 3.24 -0.06
CA ILE A 232 -11.47 3.25 0.26
C ILE A 232 -10.70 2.47 -0.81
N LEU A 233 -11.15 1.27 -1.15
CA LEU A 233 -10.49 0.43 -2.15
C LEU A 233 -10.41 1.11 -3.52
N ARG A 234 -11.45 1.84 -3.92
CA ARG A 234 -11.42 2.67 -5.14
C ARG A 234 -10.32 3.74 -5.07
N LYS A 235 -10.16 4.42 -3.91
CA LYS A 235 -9.10 5.42 -3.74
C LYS A 235 -7.70 4.81 -3.80
N LEU A 236 -7.54 3.60 -3.25
CA LEU A 236 -6.26 2.89 -3.26
C LEU A 236 -5.87 2.36 -4.64
N LEU A 237 -6.84 1.92 -5.44
CA LEU A 237 -6.58 1.26 -6.73
C LEU A 237 -6.60 2.24 -7.93
N PHE A 238 -7.27 3.38 -7.80
CA PHE A 238 -7.42 4.34 -8.90
C PHE A 238 -6.86 5.70 -8.50
N CYS A 239 -5.86 6.15 -9.25
CA CYS A 239 -5.28 7.48 -9.09
C CYS A 239 -5.22 8.23 -10.42
N LYS A 240 -5.15 9.55 -10.35
CA LYS A 240 -4.87 10.40 -11.50
C LYS A 240 -3.41 10.76 -11.55
N LEU A 241 -2.78 10.63 -12.71
CA LEU A 241 -1.40 11.01 -12.89
C LEU A 241 -1.30 12.42 -13.46
N LYS A 242 -0.50 13.25 -12.79
CA LYS A 242 -0.07 14.54 -13.30
C LYS A 242 1.31 14.39 -13.93
N THR A 243 1.43 14.64 -15.22
CA THR A 243 2.74 14.74 -15.86
C THR A 243 3.10 16.20 -16.02
N LYS A 244 4.34 16.57 -15.67
CA LYS A 244 4.83 17.95 -15.90
C LYS A 244 4.99 18.29 -17.39
N LEU A 245 5.14 17.25 -18.23
CA LEU A 245 5.37 17.36 -19.66
C LEU A 245 4.08 17.61 -20.47
N ASP A 246 2.96 17.12 -19.98
CA ASP A 246 1.68 17.29 -20.66
C ASP A 246 0.63 17.54 -19.60
N LYS A 247 0.12 18.74 -19.49
CA LYS A 247 -0.89 19.14 -18.49
C LYS A 247 -2.17 18.28 -18.51
N ARG A 248 -2.17 17.17 -19.24
CA ARG A 248 -3.25 16.20 -19.31
C ARG A 248 -3.20 15.29 -18.09
N ILE A 249 -4.31 15.20 -17.40
CA ILE A 249 -4.54 14.21 -16.37
C ILE A 249 -4.89 12.91 -17.09
N THR A 250 -4.00 11.95 -17.04
CA THR A 250 -4.30 10.59 -17.53
C THR A 250 -4.81 9.75 -16.38
N GLU A 251 -5.98 9.14 -16.55
CA GLU A 251 -6.46 8.11 -15.64
C GLU A 251 -5.63 6.86 -15.86
N ILE A 252 -4.77 6.54 -14.91
CA ILE A 252 -4.06 5.27 -14.90
C ILE A 252 -4.45 4.58 -13.60
N GLY A 253 -5.21 3.49 -13.76
CA GLY A 253 -5.58 2.65 -12.63
C GLY A 253 -4.40 1.89 -12.08
N ARG A 254 -3.48 2.53 -11.37
CA ARG A 254 -2.34 1.87 -10.72
C ARG A 254 -1.81 2.72 -9.60
N ALA A 255 -2.17 2.36 -8.37
CA ALA A 255 -1.37 2.74 -7.23
C ALA A 255 -0.20 1.75 -7.16
N HIS A 256 1.01 2.23 -7.43
CA HIS A 256 2.20 1.56 -6.93
C HIS A 256 2.36 2.01 -5.47
N VAL A 257 1.93 1.19 -4.55
CA VAL A 257 2.34 1.26 -3.15
C VAL A 257 3.59 0.41 -2.98
#